data_e400cad255e15ee02fc035cee729aedb
#
_entry.id   e400cad255e15ee02fc035cee729aedb
#
_cell.length_a   1.000
_cell.length_b   1.000
_cell.length_c   1.000
_cell.angle_alpha   90.00
_cell.angle_beta   90.00
_cell.angle_gamma   90.00
#
_symmetry.space_group_name_H-M   'P 1'
#
loop_
_entity.id
_entity.type
_entity.pdbx_description
1 polymer ?
#
loop_
_entity_poly.entity_id
_entity_poly.type
_entity_poly.pdbx_seq_one_letter_code
_entity_poly.pdbx_strand_id
1 'polypeptide(L)'
;MTEVLRRGRASLAFGFFVQGVAFALLVTRIPAIQDRYGISDALLPVFLAAVPILAGAGSVLTERLVRRIPPSRVLRWSQPVVLLALLAVGGGDRVLVLVAALGVFGLSVGALDASMNMLGVSLQRAYGRSIMLSFHAAYSLGGILGASLAWAGAHWHLALWVSYLPVVCVLMPAVLVGSRWYVDADGEDRKSDEESAGAGGGLVFKALLPLCLVMTFAYIGDSTVSNWSAKYLQDVLGSSEQLATVPYNVYMVTTLVGRALGDFGVRRFGAVAVVRAGTLLAALGFGVVAAAPGAWAGMGGFTLVGLGLCVLVPQTFAAAGRLFPGASDAAVARLNIFNYVGFLIGSPLVGALGDAWSYRGAMIVPMVLVLVTLVYARSFAPQPDRYGGGHERPRTADVGRGSNGL
;
A
#
# COMPACT_ATOMS: atom_id res chain seq x y z
N MET A 1 25.28 6.62 -8.78
CA MET A 1 23.89 7.01 -8.46
C MET A 1 23.84 8.51 -8.32
N THR A 2 23.02 9.19 -9.09
CA THR A 2 22.97 10.65 -9.11
C THR A 2 22.36 11.20 -7.80
N GLU A 3 22.82 12.38 -7.37
CA GLU A 3 22.31 13.10 -6.19
C GLU A 3 20.78 13.32 -6.30
N VAL A 4 20.29 13.59 -7.51
CA VAL A 4 18.86 13.79 -7.81
C VAL A 4 18.04 12.56 -7.43
N LEU A 5 18.44 11.36 -7.85
CA LEU A 5 17.73 10.12 -7.52
C LEU A 5 17.74 9.86 -6.02
N ARG A 6 18.84 10.15 -5.32
CA ARG A 6 18.96 9.97 -3.87
C ARG A 6 18.00 10.89 -3.12
N ARG A 7 17.95 12.16 -3.50
CA ARG A 7 17.00 13.13 -2.91
C ARG A 7 15.55 12.77 -3.24
N GLY A 8 15.28 12.37 -4.49
CA GLY A 8 13.95 11.90 -4.90
C GLY A 8 13.47 10.71 -4.07
N ARG A 9 14.35 9.72 -3.83
CA ARG A 9 14.04 8.56 -2.98
C ARG A 9 13.74 8.96 -1.54
N ALA A 10 14.56 9.84 -0.94
CA ALA A 10 14.35 10.29 0.43
C ALA A 10 13.04 11.08 0.58
N SER A 11 12.76 11.98 -0.37
CA SER A 11 11.54 12.77 -0.41
C SER A 11 10.29 11.90 -0.59
N LEU A 12 10.33 10.91 -1.49
CA LEU A 12 9.21 10.02 -1.70
C LEU A 12 8.98 9.11 -0.48
N ALA A 13 10.05 8.59 0.15
CA ALA A 13 9.94 7.82 1.38
C ALA A 13 9.32 8.64 2.51
N PHE A 14 9.68 9.92 2.61
CA PHE A 14 9.04 10.85 3.55
C PHE A 14 7.55 11.06 3.21
N GLY A 15 7.17 11.11 1.92
CA GLY A 15 5.77 11.16 1.50
C GLY A 15 4.96 9.95 2.01
N PHE A 16 5.49 8.74 1.85
CA PHE A 16 4.89 7.52 2.39
C PHE A 16 4.77 7.54 3.92
N PHE A 17 5.79 8.04 4.60
CA PHE A 17 5.77 8.22 6.05
C PHE A 17 4.65 9.16 6.50
N VAL A 18 4.51 10.32 5.85
CA VAL A 18 3.46 11.31 6.16
C VAL A 18 2.06 10.74 5.94
N GLN A 19 1.86 9.98 4.86
CA GLN A 19 0.60 9.29 4.63
C GLN A 19 0.29 8.31 5.75
N GLY A 20 1.27 7.51 6.19
CA GLY A 20 1.11 6.59 7.31
C GLY A 20 0.69 7.31 8.59
N VAL A 21 1.34 8.43 8.93
CA VAL A 21 0.97 9.27 10.09
C VAL A 21 -0.47 9.78 9.98
N ALA A 22 -0.83 10.38 8.84
CA ALA A 22 -2.15 10.98 8.65
C ALA A 22 -3.27 9.93 8.71
N PHE A 23 -3.07 8.77 8.08
CA PHE A 23 -4.04 7.68 8.09
C PHE A 23 -4.23 7.09 9.49
N ALA A 24 -3.14 6.84 10.21
CA ALA A 24 -3.19 6.31 11.57
C ALA A 24 -3.85 7.27 12.55
N LEU A 25 -3.58 8.58 12.46
CA LEU A 25 -4.25 9.61 13.27
C LEU A 25 -5.77 9.60 13.04
N LEU A 26 -6.24 9.44 11.81
CA LEU A 26 -7.67 9.36 11.51
C LEU A 26 -8.28 8.09 12.10
N VAL A 27 -7.71 6.93 11.74
CA VAL A 27 -8.34 5.62 12.03
C VAL A 27 -8.34 5.30 13.52
N THR A 28 -7.26 5.61 14.23
CA THR A 28 -7.17 5.31 15.67
C THR A 28 -8.04 6.22 16.55
N ARG A 29 -8.55 7.32 16.01
CA ARG A 29 -9.45 8.25 16.72
C ARG A 29 -10.90 8.18 16.24
N ILE A 30 -11.29 7.13 15.50
CA ILE A 30 -12.65 6.91 15.03
C ILE A 30 -13.69 7.00 16.17
N PRO A 31 -13.50 6.36 17.36
CA PRO A 31 -14.45 6.50 18.45
C PRO A 31 -14.63 7.96 18.90
N ALA A 32 -13.55 8.70 19.05
CA ALA A 32 -13.61 10.11 19.43
C ALA A 32 -14.26 11.01 18.36
N ILE A 33 -14.11 10.65 17.08
CA ILE A 33 -14.82 11.30 15.97
C ILE A 33 -16.31 10.97 16.05
N GLN A 34 -16.66 9.71 16.27
CA GLN A 34 -18.04 9.25 16.43
C GLN A 34 -18.76 10.01 17.56
N ASP A 35 -18.15 10.07 18.73
CA ASP A 35 -18.70 10.78 19.91
C ASP A 35 -18.84 12.28 19.64
N ARG A 36 -17.81 12.91 19.05
CA ARG A 36 -17.82 14.35 18.78
C ARG A 36 -18.96 14.79 17.86
N TYR A 37 -19.25 13.98 16.83
CA TYR A 37 -20.25 14.32 15.82
C TYR A 37 -21.62 13.66 16.08
N GLY A 38 -21.77 12.88 17.17
CA GLY A 38 -22.99 12.19 17.51
C GLY A 38 -23.43 11.15 16.48
N ILE A 39 -22.46 10.44 15.86
CA ILE A 39 -22.75 9.42 14.86
C ILE A 39 -23.23 8.16 15.58
N SER A 40 -24.42 7.68 15.21
CA SER A 40 -24.95 6.43 15.76
C SER A 40 -24.14 5.21 15.27
N ASP A 41 -24.14 4.14 16.05
CA ASP A 41 -23.48 2.86 15.67
C ASP A 41 -24.02 2.31 14.35
N ALA A 42 -25.29 2.56 14.03
CA ALA A 42 -25.90 2.15 12.78
C ALA A 42 -25.34 2.90 11.55
N LEU A 43 -24.90 4.16 11.72
CA LEU A 43 -24.32 4.97 10.65
C LEU A 43 -22.80 4.85 10.54
N LEU A 44 -22.12 4.41 11.59
CA LEU A 44 -20.66 4.28 11.60
C LEU A 44 -20.11 3.45 10.44
N PRO A 45 -20.66 2.28 10.08
CA PRO A 45 -20.18 1.49 8.94
C PRO A 45 -20.24 2.25 7.61
N VAL A 46 -21.21 3.15 7.42
CA VAL A 46 -21.34 3.98 6.22
C VAL A 46 -20.17 4.96 6.12
N PHE A 47 -19.80 5.61 7.22
CA PHE A 47 -18.66 6.52 7.28
C PHE A 47 -17.34 5.77 7.06
N LEU A 48 -17.19 4.59 7.66
CA LEU A 48 -16.00 3.75 7.49
C LEU A 48 -15.83 3.24 6.05
N ALA A 49 -16.93 2.90 5.38
CA ALA A 49 -16.91 2.46 3.98
C ALA A 49 -16.71 3.63 3.00
N ALA A 50 -17.16 4.84 3.35
CA ALA A 50 -17.08 6.01 2.47
C ALA A 50 -15.62 6.37 2.12
N VAL A 51 -14.69 6.33 3.07
CA VAL A 51 -13.30 6.70 2.84
C VAL A 51 -12.63 5.81 1.78
N PRO A 52 -12.62 4.46 1.88
CA PRO A 52 -12.02 3.61 0.86
C PRO A 52 -12.76 3.66 -0.48
N ILE A 53 -14.08 3.84 -0.51
CA ILE A 53 -14.84 4.03 -1.76
C ILE A 53 -14.39 5.30 -2.46
N LEU A 54 -14.30 6.41 -1.75
CA LEU A 54 -13.86 7.68 -2.29
C LEU A 54 -12.37 7.66 -2.67
N ALA A 55 -11.55 6.91 -1.94
CA ALA A 55 -10.15 6.71 -2.31
C ALA A 55 -10.03 5.89 -3.62
N GLY A 56 -10.86 4.88 -3.82
CA GLY A 56 -10.99 4.19 -5.10
C GLY A 56 -11.37 5.15 -6.23
N ALA A 57 -12.35 6.03 -6.01
CA ALA A 57 -12.74 7.07 -6.96
C ALA A 57 -11.59 8.06 -7.22
N GLY A 58 -10.84 8.46 -6.20
CA GLY A 58 -9.64 9.29 -6.30
C GLY A 58 -8.55 8.65 -7.16
N SER A 59 -8.35 7.33 -7.03
CA SER A 59 -7.41 6.57 -7.88
C SER A 59 -7.84 6.55 -9.35
N VAL A 60 -9.15 6.35 -9.63
CA VAL A 60 -9.71 6.42 -10.99
C VAL A 60 -9.52 7.81 -11.60
N LEU A 61 -9.80 8.86 -10.80
CA LEU A 61 -9.59 10.22 -11.24
C LEU A 61 -8.11 10.49 -11.55
N THR A 62 -7.22 9.97 -10.72
CA THR A 62 -5.78 10.11 -10.91
C THR A 62 -5.30 9.41 -12.18
N GLU A 63 -5.82 8.23 -12.53
CA GLU A 63 -5.50 7.57 -13.82
C GLU A 63 -5.77 8.49 -15.02
N ARG A 64 -6.88 9.26 -14.98
CA ARG A 64 -7.20 10.22 -16.04
C ARG A 64 -6.31 11.47 -15.97
N LEU A 65 -6.01 11.94 -14.77
CA LEU A 65 -5.27 13.16 -14.53
C LEU A 65 -3.81 13.05 -14.95
N VAL A 66 -3.17 11.89 -14.67
CA VAL A 66 -1.76 11.67 -15.01
C VAL A 66 -1.48 11.59 -16.51
N ARG A 67 -2.50 11.44 -17.34
CA ARG A 67 -2.37 11.60 -18.80
C ARG A 67 -2.02 13.03 -19.20
N ARG A 68 -2.34 14.03 -18.37
CA ARG A 68 -2.13 15.46 -18.66
C ARG A 68 -1.07 16.10 -17.77
N ILE A 69 -0.94 15.65 -16.54
CA ILE A 69 0.00 16.21 -15.57
C ILE A 69 0.84 15.10 -14.89
N PRO A 70 2.11 15.36 -14.55
CA PRO A 70 2.98 14.35 -13.96
C PRO A 70 2.51 13.90 -12.58
N PRO A 71 2.72 12.62 -12.20
CA PRO A 71 2.38 12.09 -10.88
C PRO A 71 3.00 12.90 -9.73
N SER A 72 4.20 13.45 -9.92
CA SER A 72 4.83 14.33 -8.93
C SER A 72 4.00 15.56 -8.60
N ARG A 73 3.28 16.10 -9.59
CA ARG A 73 2.42 17.27 -9.39
C ARG A 73 1.13 16.87 -8.68
N VAL A 74 0.53 15.72 -9.03
CA VAL A 74 -0.63 15.18 -8.31
C VAL A 74 -0.28 14.96 -6.84
N LEU A 75 0.85 14.31 -6.56
CA LEU A 75 1.34 14.06 -5.20
C LEU A 75 1.57 15.36 -4.43
N ARG A 76 2.19 16.36 -5.06
CA ARG A 76 2.49 17.67 -4.44
C ARG A 76 1.24 18.37 -3.92
N TRP A 77 0.09 18.22 -4.57
CA TRP A 77 -1.16 18.84 -4.15
C TRP A 77 -1.99 17.96 -3.25
N SER A 78 -2.04 16.63 -3.49
CA SER A 78 -2.86 15.73 -2.69
C SER A 78 -2.37 15.60 -1.25
N GLN A 79 -1.08 15.62 -1.01
CA GLN A 79 -0.49 15.48 0.33
C GLN A 79 -0.88 16.61 1.29
N PRO A 80 -0.72 17.90 0.96
CA PRO A 80 -1.23 19.00 1.79
C PRO A 80 -2.74 18.94 2.02
N VAL A 81 -3.51 18.55 0.98
CA VAL A 81 -4.97 18.45 1.09
C VAL A 81 -5.39 17.36 2.08
N VAL A 82 -4.71 16.21 2.10
CA VAL A 82 -4.93 15.16 3.10
C VAL A 82 -4.70 15.67 4.52
N LEU A 83 -3.62 16.42 4.75
CA LEU A 83 -3.32 16.99 6.07
C LEU A 83 -4.34 18.05 6.50
N LEU A 84 -4.80 18.90 5.59
CA LEU A 84 -5.83 19.90 5.87
C LEU A 84 -7.20 19.24 6.12
N ALA A 85 -7.54 18.22 5.34
CA ALA A 85 -8.77 17.46 5.54
C ALA A 85 -8.78 16.74 6.90
N LEU A 86 -7.65 16.16 7.32
CA LEU A 86 -7.50 15.58 8.66
C LEU A 86 -7.76 16.63 9.76
N LEU A 87 -7.18 17.83 9.60
CA LEU A 87 -7.40 18.92 10.54
C LEU A 87 -8.87 19.37 10.57
N ALA A 88 -9.55 19.43 9.40
CA ALA A 88 -10.96 19.75 9.30
C ALA A 88 -11.84 18.70 9.98
N VAL A 89 -11.50 17.41 9.89
CA VAL A 89 -12.17 16.33 10.65
C VAL A 89 -12.07 16.59 12.17
N GLY A 90 -10.90 17.00 12.64
CA GLY A 90 -10.69 17.28 14.07
C GLY A 90 -11.30 18.59 14.56
N GLY A 91 -11.44 19.60 13.70
CA GLY A 91 -11.85 20.96 14.04
C GLY A 91 -13.33 21.25 13.86
N GLY A 92 -14.06 20.46 13.06
CA GLY A 92 -15.48 20.65 12.76
C GLY A 92 -16.39 20.39 13.96
N ASP A 93 -17.62 20.92 13.89
CA ASP A 93 -18.69 20.78 14.90
C ASP A 93 -19.99 20.25 14.32
N ARG A 94 -20.10 20.15 12.99
CA ARG A 94 -21.30 19.70 12.27
C ARG A 94 -21.01 18.46 11.44
N VAL A 95 -21.94 17.52 11.38
CA VAL A 95 -21.85 16.30 10.57
C VAL A 95 -21.57 16.62 9.09
N LEU A 96 -22.12 17.72 8.56
CA LEU A 96 -21.87 18.14 7.18
C LEU A 96 -20.38 18.48 6.95
N VAL A 97 -19.71 19.11 7.93
CA VAL A 97 -18.27 19.41 7.86
C VAL A 97 -17.47 18.11 7.86
N LEU A 98 -17.86 17.15 8.71
CA LEU A 98 -17.24 15.82 8.74
C LEU A 98 -17.39 15.10 7.40
N VAL A 99 -18.60 15.05 6.82
CA VAL A 99 -18.88 14.43 5.52
C VAL A 99 -18.00 15.06 4.43
N ALA A 100 -17.96 16.39 4.38
CA ALA A 100 -17.14 17.11 3.42
C ALA A 100 -15.64 16.83 3.63
N ALA A 101 -15.16 16.88 4.87
CA ALA A 101 -13.76 16.63 5.22
C ALA A 101 -13.35 15.19 4.91
N LEU A 102 -14.15 14.18 5.25
CA LEU A 102 -13.90 12.78 4.91
C LEU A 102 -14.00 12.55 3.40
N GLY A 103 -14.89 13.26 2.71
CA GLY A 103 -14.99 13.24 1.26
C GLY A 103 -13.70 13.72 0.57
N VAL A 104 -13.20 14.87 0.99
CA VAL A 104 -11.93 15.44 0.52
C VAL A 104 -10.76 14.54 0.92
N PHE A 105 -10.74 14.03 2.16
CA PHE A 105 -9.71 13.13 2.65
C PHE A 105 -9.66 11.85 1.79
N GLY A 106 -10.78 11.16 1.60
CA GLY A 106 -10.83 9.93 0.82
C GLY A 106 -10.36 10.13 -0.62
N LEU A 107 -10.93 11.09 -1.35
CA LEU A 107 -10.53 11.40 -2.73
C LEU A 107 -9.04 11.73 -2.82
N SER A 108 -8.54 12.54 -1.89
CA SER A 108 -7.14 12.97 -1.88
C SER A 108 -6.19 11.84 -1.49
N VAL A 109 -6.57 10.94 -0.58
CA VAL A 109 -5.80 9.74 -0.23
C VAL A 109 -5.68 8.83 -1.45
N GLY A 110 -6.76 8.61 -2.21
CA GLY A 110 -6.70 7.82 -3.44
C GLY A 110 -5.75 8.42 -4.48
N ALA A 111 -5.79 9.73 -4.66
CA ALA A 111 -4.89 10.44 -5.56
C ALA A 111 -3.42 10.38 -5.10
N LEU A 112 -3.20 10.57 -3.80
CA LEU A 112 -1.91 10.50 -3.15
C LEU A 112 -1.31 9.10 -3.28
N ASP A 113 -2.07 8.08 -2.96
CA ASP A 113 -1.65 6.68 -2.95
C ASP A 113 -1.27 6.21 -4.37
N ALA A 114 -2.12 6.48 -5.35
CA ALA A 114 -1.84 6.16 -6.74
C ALA A 114 -0.57 6.87 -7.24
N SER A 115 -0.45 8.18 -7.01
CA SER A 115 0.70 8.96 -7.50
C SER A 115 2.02 8.61 -6.80
N MET A 116 2.00 8.29 -5.50
CA MET A 116 3.19 7.81 -4.79
C MET A 116 3.68 6.47 -5.31
N ASN A 117 2.76 5.54 -5.56
CA ASN A 117 3.14 4.22 -6.09
C ASN A 117 3.65 4.32 -7.53
N MET A 118 3.09 5.22 -8.37
CA MET A 118 3.63 5.52 -9.70
C MET A 118 5.08 6.03 -9.62
N LEU A 119 5.34 7.04 -8.79
CA LEU A 119 6.68 7.58 -8.58
C LEU A 119 7.63 6.53 -7.99
N GLY A 120 7.15 5.67 -7.07
CA GLY A 120 7.92 4.59 -6.49
C GLY A 120 8.38 3.58 -7.54
N VAL A 121 7.48 3.20 -8.44
CA VAL A 121 7.76 2.27 -9.56
C VAL A 121 8.73 2.89 -10.56
N SER A 122 8.50 4.14 -10.97
CA SER A 122 9.36 4.91 -11.87
C SER A 122 10.78 5.05 -11.29
N LEU A 123 10.85 5.45 -10.03
CA LEU A 123 12.13 5.60 -9.34
C LEU A 123 12.86 4.25 -9.16
N GLN A 124 12.13 3.15 -8.88
CA GLN A 124 12.71 1.81 -8.82
C GLN A 124 13.33 1.38 -10.15
N ARG A 125 12.69 1.70 -11.28
CA ARG A 125 13.26 1.48 -12.62
C ARG A 125 14.56 2.25 -12.81
N ALA A 126 14.55 3.54 -12.50
CA ALA A 126 15.75 4.39 -12.58
C ALA A 126 16.90 3.93 -11.67
N TYR A 127 16.57 3.29 -10.54
CA TYR A 127 17.56 2.70 -9.63
C TYR A 127 18.12 1.35 -10.12
N GLY A 128 17.44 0.66 -11.03
CA GLY A 128 17.81 -0.67 -11.50
C GLY A 128 17.80 -1.77 -10.44
N ARG A 129 17.16 -1.51 -9.28
CA ARG A 129 17.08 -2.47 -8.16
C ARG A 129 15.83 -2.26 -7.32
N SER A 130 15.39 -3.32 -6.62
CA SER A 130 14.24 -3.24 -5.71
C SER A 130 14.44 -2.20 -4.60
N ILE A 131 13.50 -1.26 -4.48
CA ILE A 131 13.42 -0.26 -3.42
C ILE A 131 11.96 -0.02 -2.97
N MET A 132 10.98 -0.70 -3.59
CA MET A 132 9.57 -0.45 -3.35
C MET A 132 9.15 -0.80 -1.93
N LEU A 133 9.70 -1.90 -1.36
CA LEU A 133 9.41 -2.27 0.02
C LEU A 133 9.90 -1.22 1.01
N SER A 134 11.01 -0.54 0.74
CA SER A 134 11.53 0.52 1.62
C SER A 134 10.59 1.73 1.72
N PHE A 135 9.83 2.05 0.66
CA PHE A 135 8.79 3.08 0.73
C PHE A 135 7.63 2.64 1.62
N HIS A 136 7.14 1.42 1.44
CA HIS A 136 6.09 0.87 2.30
C HIS A 136 6.55 0.65 3.75
N ALA A 137 7.85 0.44 4.01
CA ALA A 137 8.41 0.45 5.37
C ALA A 137 8.29 1.85 6.00
N ALA A 138 8.60 2.90 5.23
CA ALA A 138 8.41 4.28 5.69
C ALA A 138 6.94 4.58 6.03
N TYR A 139 5.98 4.09 5.22
CA TYR A 139 4.56 4.16 5.53
C TYR A 139 4.22 3.46 6.86
N SER A 140 4.70 2.24 7.08
CA SER A 140 4.45 1.50 8.32
C SER A 140 5.03 2.22 9.54
N LEU A 141 6.24 2.78 9.42
CA LEU A 141 6.86 3.59 10.47
C LEU A 141 6.02 4.84 10.78
N GLY A 142 5.51 5.50 9.74
CA GLY A 142 4.58 6.63 9.89
C GLY A 142 3.30 6.22 10.59
N GLY A 143 2.74 5.06 10.24
CA GLY A 143 1.55 4.49 10.88
C GLY A 143 1.75 4.25 12.38
N ILE A 144 2.87 3.66 12.76
CA ILE A 144 3.23 3.43 14.18
C ILE A 144 3.35 4.76 14.93
N LEU A 145 4.05 5.74 14.35
CA LEU A 145 4.18 7.07 14.97
C LEU A 145 2.83 7.76 15.10
N GLY A 146 2.01 7.76 14.03
CA GLY A 146 0.69 8.37 14.02
C GLY A 146 -0.24 7.75 15.08
N ALA A 147 -0.25 6.43 15.19
CA ALA A 147 -1.02 5.70 16.21
C ALA A 147 -0.53 6.05 17.63
N SER A 148 0.79 6.16 17.83
CA SER A 148 1.37 6.56 19.13
C SER A 148 0.98 7.99 19.51
N LEU A 149 0.98 8.92 18.55
CA LEU A 149 0.53 10.29 18.76
C LEU A 149 -0.98 10.38 19.06
N ALA A 150 -1.78 9.56 18.36
CA ALA A 150 -3.21 9.45 18.61
C ALA A 150 -3.50 8.89 20.02
N TRP A 151 -2.75 7.87 20.43
CA TRP A 151 -2.82 7.32 21.79
C TRP A 151 -2.47 8.38 22.84
N ALA A 152 -1.37 9.12 22.64
CA ALA A 152 -0.98 10.21 23.55
C ALA A 152 -2.07 11.28 23.64
N GLY A 153 -2.65 11.69 22.52
CA GLY A 153 -3.78 12.63 22.50
C GLY A 153 -5.03 12.10 23.22
N ALA A 154 -5.30 10.79 23.14
CA ALA A 154 -6.39 10.15 23.88
C ALA A 154 -6.09 10.08 25.38
N HIS A 155 -4.87 9.68 25.74
CA HIS A 155 -4.42 9.54 27.13
C HIS A 155 -4.50 10.86 27.90
N TRP A 156 -4.14 11.97 27.28
CA TRP A 156 -4.25 13.31 27.87
C TRP A 156 -5.59 14.00 27.60
N HIS A 157 -6.59 13.28 27.10
CA HIS A 157 -7.93 13.80 26.82
C HIS A 157 -7.92 15.05 25.92
N LEU A 158 -6.95 15.15 25.00
CA LEU A 158 -6.86 16.27 24.09
C LEU A 158 -7.99 16.23 23.04
N ALA A 159 -8.57 17.38 22.76
CA ALA A 159 -9.49 17.52 21.65
C ALA A 159 -8.82 17.09 20.33
N LEU A 160 -9.58 16.56 19.38
CA LEU A 160 -9.07 16.02 18.11
C LEU A 160 -8.17 17.04 17.37
N TRP A 161 -8.65 18.29 17.23
CA TRP A 161 -7.89 19.34 16.54
C TRP A 161 -6.58 19.71 17.26
N VAL A 162 -6.58 19.66 18.60
CA VAL A 162 -5.35 19.89 19.42
C VAL A 162 -4.33 18.78 19.20
N SER A 163 -4.79 17.54 19.01
CA SER A 163 -3.92 16.39 18.71
C SER A 163 -3.37 16.46 17.28
N TYR A 164 -4.16 16.95 16.31
CA TYR A 164 -3.78 16.97 14.91
C TYR A 164 -2.96 18.21 14.51
N LEU A 165 -3.27 19.38 15.08
CA LEU A 165 -2.66 20.64 14.68
C LEU A 165 -1.12 20.66 14.77
N PRO A 166 -0.47 20.23 15.87
CA PRO A 166 0.99 20.22 15.95
C PRO A 166 1.62 19.33 14.86
N VAL A 167 1.01 18.17 14.60
CA VAL A 167 1.48 17.23 13.56
C VAL A 167 1.36 17.87 12.18
N VAL A 168 0.24 18.50 11.87
CA VAL A 168 0.04 19.21 10.60
C VAL A 168 0.99 20.40 10.48
N CYS A 169 1.19 21.20 11.53
CA CYS A 169 2.13 22.33 11.52
C CYS A 169 3.58 21.91 11.24
N VAL A 170 3.99 20.71 11.66
CA VAL A 170 5.34 20.18 11.41
C VAL A 170 5.42 19.53 10.03
N LEU A 171 4.45 18.68 9.69
CA LEU A 171 4.50 17.89 8.46
C LEU A 171 4.18 18.72 7.20
N MET A 172 3.30 19.72 7.29
CA MET A 172 2.91 20.55 6.15
C MET A 172 4.11 21.27 5.49
N PRO A 173 4.90 22.07 6.21
CA PRO A 173 6.07 22.71 5.60
C PRO A 173 7.11 21.68 5.14
N ALA A 174 7.30 20.58 5.87
CA ALA A 174 8.24 19.52 5.48
C ALA A 174 7.84 18.85 4.16
N VAL A 175 6.53 18.58 3.95
CA VAL A 175 5.99 18.05 2.70
C VAL A 175 6.15 19.04 1.56
N LEU A 176 5.81 20.31 1.77
CA LEU A 176 5.92 21.34 0.74
C LEU A 176 7.38 21.52 0.28
N VAL A 177 8.33 21.53 1.22
CA VAL A 177 9.76 21.59 0.90
C VAL A 177 10.21 20.28 0.23
N GLY A 178 9.88 19.13 0.81
CA GLY A 178 10.24 17.81 0.27
C GLY A 178 9.72 17.60 -1.15
N SER A 179 8.52 18.07 -1.46
CA SER A 179 7.90 17.92 -2.77
C SER A 179 8.71 18.48 -3.95
N ARG A 180 9.68 19.35 -3.68
CA ARG A 180 10.58 19.93 -4.71
C ARG A 180 11.54 18.89 -5.29
N TRP A 181 11.77 17.79 -4.59
CA TRP A 181 12.67 16.72 -5.00
C TRP A 181 11.94 15.49 -5.54
N TYR A 182 10.62 15.54 -5.75
CA TYR A 182 9.93 14.47 -6.47
C TYR A 182 10.44 14.39 -7.90
N VAL A 183 10.77 13.18 -8.35
CA VAL A 183 11.37 12.92 -9.66
C VAL A 183 10.41 12.09 -10.50
N ASP A 184 9.98 12.63 -11.62
CA ASP A 184 9.29 11.90 -12.68
C ASP A 184 10.37 11.30 -13.60
N ALA A 185 10.84 10.08 -13.32
CA ALA A 185 11.96 9.48 -14.05
C ALA A 185 11.61 9.09 -15.50
N ASP A 186 10.32 8.95 -15.80
CA ASP A 186 9.83 8.50 -17.12
C ASP A 186 9.34 9.65 -18.02
N GLY A 187 9.87 10.87 -17.82
CA GLY A 187 9.38 12.08 -18.50
C GLY A 187 9.48 12.05 -20.03
N GLU A 188 10.36 11.24 -20.61
CA GLU A 188 10.53 11.12 -22.07
C GLU A 188 9.65 10.02 -22.69
N ASP A 189 9.32 8.96 -21.94
CA ASP A 189 8.50 7.84 -22.42
C ASP A 189 6.99 8.15 -22.47
N ARG A 190 6.54 9.22 -21.81
CA ARG A 190 5.12 9.59 -21.75
C ARG A 190 4.48 9.91 -23.09
N LYS A 191 5.24 10.44 -24.05
CA LYS A 191 4.70 10.79 -25.38
C LYS A 191 4.41 9.56 -26.23
N SER A 192 5.12 8.45 -25.99
CA SER A 192 4.85 7.17 -26.65
C SER A 192 3.65 6.44 -26.06
N ASP A 193 3.27 6.78 -24.80
CA ASP A 193 2.13 6.16 -24.10
C ASP A 193 0.78 6.58 -24.65
N GLU A 194 0.66 7.80 -25.17
CA GLU A 194 -0.59 8.32 -25.74
C GLU A 194 -1.01 7.58 -27.02
N GLU A 195 -0.05 7.15 -27.84
CA GLU A 195 -0.30 6.38 -29.06
C GLU A 195 -0.65 4.91 -28.77
N SER A 196 -0.08 4.32 -27.70
CA SER A 196 -0.29 2.92 -27.35
C SER A 196 -1.59 2.67 -26.54
N ALA A 197 -2.09 3.66 -25.82
CA ALA A 197 -3.27 3.54 -24.96
C ALA A 197 -4.60 3.42 -25.72
N GLY A 198 -4.64 3.84 -26.99
CA GLY A 198 -5.86 3.84 -27.82
C GLY A 198 -6.30 2.46 -28.31
N ALA A 199 -5.38 1.52 -28.49
CA ALA A 199 -5.65 0.27 -29.23
C ALA A 199 -5.80 -0.99 -28.36
N GLY A 200 -5.56 -0.96 -27.07
CA GLY A 200 -5.38 -2.17 -26.26
C GLY A 200 -6.09 -2.26 -24.90
N GLY A 201 -7.03 -1.39 -24.57
CA GLY A 201 -7.60 -1.30 -23.22
C GLY A 201 -8.11 -2.63 -22.62
N GLY A 202 -8.66 -3.52 -23.40
CA GLY A 202 -9.14 -4.83 -22.95
C GLY A 202 -8.02 -5.86 -22.74
N LEU A 203 -6.98 -5.84 -23.56
CA LEU A 203 -5.82 -6.72 -23.44
C LEU A 203 -4.97 -6.34 -22.21
N VAL A 204 -4.79 -5.05 -21.96
CA VAL A 204 -4.07 -4.51 -20.79
C VAL A 204 -4.72 -4.97 -19.49
N PHE A 205 -6.07 -4.91 -19.39
CA PHE A 205 -6.77 -5.34 -18.17
C PHE A 205 -6.64 -6.84 -17.91
N LYS A 206 -6.78 -7.69 -18.93
CA LYS A 206 -6.62 -9.14 -18.79
C LYS A 206 -5.23 -9.53 -18.29
N ALA A 207 -4.18 -8.86 -18.76
CA ALA A 207 -2.81 -9.09 -18.31
C ALA A 207 -2.57 -8.59 -16.88
N LEU A 208 -3.25 -7.50 -16.46
CA LEU A 208 -3.16 -6.95 -15.11
C LEU A 208 -3.98 -7.74 -14.08
N LEU A 209 -5.02 -8.46 -14.51
CA LEU A 209 -5.97 -9.15 -13.64
C LEU A 209 -5.32 -10.07 -12.58
N PRO A 210 -4.29 -10.88 -12.88
CA PRO A 210 -3.60 -11.67 -11.87
C PRO A 210 -3.05 -10.81 -10.71
N LEU A 211 -2.46 -9.65 -11.04
CA LEU A 211 -1.92 -8.73 -10.04
C LEU A 211 -3.03 -8.02 -9.25
N CYS A 212 -4.16 -7.70 -9.91
CA CYS A 212 -5.35 -7.16 -9.25
C CYS A 212 -5.91 -8.14 -8.21
N LEU A 213 -5.99 -9.43 -8.55
CA LEU A 213 -6.44 -10.47 -7.63
C LEU A 213 -5.48 -10.63 -6.45
N VAL A 214 -4.18 -10.67 -6.70
CA VAL A 214 -3.17 -10.71 -5.61
C VAL A 214 -3.31 -9.51 -4.68
N MET A 215 -3.49 -8.30 -5.23
CA MET A 215 -3.70 -7.08 -4.44
C MET A 215 -4.95 -7.22 -3.57
N THR A 216 -6.07 -7.65 -4.16
CA THR A 216 -7.34 -7.86 -3.44
C THR A 216 -7.17 -8.88 -2.31
N PHE A 217 -6.54 -10.02 -2.56
CA PHE A 217 -6.35 -11.07 -1.56
C PHE A 217 -5.41 -10.63 -0.43
N ALA A 218 -4.35 -9.89 -0.76
CA ALA A 218 -3.46 -9.31 0.25
C ALA A 218 -4.22 -8.34 1.18
N TYR A 219 -5.09 -7.49 0.62
CA TYR A 219 -5.86 -6.54 1.42
C TYR A 219 -7.06 -7.16 2.14
N ILE A 220 -7.63 -8.26 1.65
CA ILE A 220 -8.58 -9.08 2.44
C ILE A 220 -7.88 -9.62 3.69
N GLY A 221 -6.65 -10.14 3.53
CA GLY A 221 -5.85 -10.61 4.67
C GLY A 221 -5.50 -9.48 5.64
N ASP A 222 -5.04 -8.33 5.14
CA ASP A 222 -4.71 -7.16 5.96
C ASP A 222 -5.93 -6.64 6.74
N SER A 223 -7.06 -6.46 6.07
CA SER A 223 -8.34 -6.05 6.66
C SER A 223 -8.84 -7.05 7.71
N THR A 224 -8.64 -8.35 7.48
CA THR A 224 -8.97 -9.40 8.47
C THR A 224 -8.18 -9.21 9.75
N VAL A 225 -6.86 -9.02 9.66
CA VAL A 225 -6.03 -8.80 10.85
C VAL A 225 -6.40 -7.48 11.53
N SER A 226 -6.52 -6.41 10.75
CA SER A 226 -6.78 -5.06 11.28
C SER A 226 -8.09 -4.94 12.05
N ASN A 227 -9.13 -5.63 11.59
CA ASN A 227 -10.47 -5.47 12.16
C ASN A 227 -10.88 -6.62 13.09
N TRP A 228 -10.28 -7.79 12.95
CA TRP A 228 -10.74 -8.99 13.67
C TRP A 228 -9.73 -9.58 14.65
N SER A 229 -8.46 -9.19 14.61
CA SER A 229 -7.44 -9.82 15.47
C SER A 229 -7.72 -9.66 16.96
N ALA A 230 -8.14 -8.48 17.40
CA ALA A 230 -8.48 -8.22 18.80
C ALA A 230 -9.69 -9.04 19.26
N LYS A 231 -10.80 -8.94 18.52
CA LYS A 231 -12.03 -9.69 18.81
C LYS A 231 -11.77 -11.21 18.79
N TYR A 232 -10.98 -11.69 17.84
CA TYR A 232 -10.64 -13.10 17.74
C TYR A 232 -9.87 -13.59 18.97
N LEU A 233 -8.87 -12.84 19.44
CA LEU A 233 -8.16 -13.21 20.67
C LEU A 233 -9.07 -13.22 21.88
N GLN A 234 -9.92 -12.21 22.03
CA GLN A 234 -10.79 -12.08 23.19
C GLN A 234 -11.93 -13.10 23.18
N ASP A 235 -12.73 -13.15 22.11
CA ASP A 235 -13.98 -13.92 22.10
C ASP A 235 -13.77 -15.38 21.72
N VAL A 236 -12.75 -15.69 20.90
CA VAL A 236 -12.51 -17.06 20.40
C VAL A 236 -11.41 -17.79 21.19
N LEU A 237 -10.37 -17.06 21.59
CA LEU A 237 -9.21 -17.63 22.30
C LEU A 237 -9.23 -17.33 23.80
N GLY A 238 -10.26 -16.64 24.32
CA GLY A 238 -10.47 -16.39 25.74
C GLY A 238 -9.38 -15.52 26.38
N SER A 239 -8.77 -14.60 25.64
CA SER A 239 -7.74 -13.72 26.19
C SER A 239 -8.32 -12.57 26.98
N SER A 240 -7.51 -11.98 27.87
CA SER A 240 -7.86 -10.72 28.51
C SER A 240 -7.98 -9.58 27.48
N GLU A 241 -8.79 -8.58 27.79
CA GLU A 241 -8.94 -7.37 26.97
C GLU A 241 -7.58 -6.70 26.68
N GLN A 242 -6.71 -6.62 27.70
CA GLN A 242 -5.37 -6.06 27.55
C GLN A 242 -4.53 -6.82 26.51
N LEU A 243 -4.54 -8.17 26.54
CA LEU A 243 -3.79 -8.97 25.58
C LEU A 243 -4.40 -8.89 24.19
N ALA A 244 -5.72 -8.72 24.07
CA ALA A 244 -6.43 -8.60 22.80
C ALA A 244 -6.03 -7.34 21.98
N THR A 245 -5.49 -6.31 22.62
CA THR A 245 -5.00 -5.11 21.93
C THR A 245 -3.64 -5.28 21.24
N VAL A 246 -2.91 -6.35 21.55
CA VAL A 246 -1.52 -6.54 21.13
C VAL A 246 -1.36 -7.09 19.70
N PRO A 247 -2.20 -8.02 19.20
CA PRO A 247 -1.93 -8.73 17.93
C PRO A 247 -1.81 -7.78 16.71
N TYR A 248 -2.62 -6.74 16.63
CA TYR A 248 -2.50 -5.76 15.56
C TYR A 248 -1.16 -5.00 15.62
N ASN A 249 -0.69 -4.62 16.81
CA ASN A 249 0.60 -3.96 16.97
C ASN A 249 1.76 -4.88 16.57
N VAL A 250 1.71 -6.15 16.97
CA VAL A 250 2.69 -7.16 16.55
C VAL A 250 2.69 -7.33 15.03
N TYR A 251 1.50 -7.41 14.42
CA TYR A 251 1.34 -7.45 12.97
C TYR A 251 1.96 -6.23 12.29
N MET A 252 1.72 -5.02 12.79
CA MET A 252 2.29 -3.79 12.24
C MET A 252 3.82 -3.76 12.35
N VAL A 253 4.38 -4.16 13.50
CA VAL A 253 5.83 -4.21 13.71
C VAL A 253 6.48 -5.25 12.80
N THR A 254 5.92 -6.45 12.70
CA THR A 254 6.45 -7.51 11.83
C THR A 254 6.34 -7.14 10.35
N THR A 255 5.27 -6.47 9.95
CA THR A 255 5.11 -5.90 8.61
C THR A 255 6.19 -4.84 8.33
N LEU A 256 6.48 -3.95 9.28
CA LEU A 256 7.56 -2.97 9.15
C LEU A 256 8.91 -3.65 8.97
N VAL A 257 9.25 -4.61 9.82
CA VAL A 257 10.51 -5.37 9.76
C VAL A 257 10.63 -6.11 8.43
N GLY A 258 9.58 -6.83 8.04
CA GLY A 258 9.54 -7.56 6.76
C GLY A 258 9.71 -6.64 5.54
N ARG A 259 9.10 -5.45 5.54
CA ARG A 259 9.26 -4.44 4.50
C ARG A 259 10.67 -3.83 4.48
N ALA A 260 11.24 -3.56 5.63
CA ALA A 260 12.60 -3.00 5.73
C ALA A 260 13.66 -3.97 5.18
N LEU A 261 13.51 -5.26 5.42
CA LEU A 261 14.42 -6.31 4.97
C LEU A 261 14.07 -6.87 3.58
N GLY A 262 12.83 -6.73 3.15
CA GLY A 262 12.30 -7.41 1.98
C GLY A 262 12.97 -7.01 0.66
N ASP A 263 13.38 -5.76 0.49
CA ASP A 263 14.14 -5.33 -0.71
C ASP A 263 15.47 -6.08 -0.84
N PHE A 264 16.14 -6.39 0.28
CA PHE A 264 17.33 -7.23 0.26
C PHE A 264 17.00 -8.65 -0.19
N GLY A 265 15.91 -9.23 0.33
CA GLY A 265 15.42 -10.55 -0.09
C GLY A 265 15.12 -10.61 -1.58
N VAL A 266 14.41 -9.59 -2.11
CA VAL A 266 14.08 -9.51 -3.55
C VAL A 266 15.34 -9.41 -4.41
N ARG A 267 16.34 -8.63 -3.99
CA ARG A 267 17.63 -8.52 -4.73
C ARG A 267 18.42 -9.82 -4.74
N ARG A 268 18.34 -10.62 -3.66
CA ARG A 268 19.11 -11.86 -3.53
C ARG A 268 18.43 -13.08 -4.17
N PHE A 269 17.11 -13.20 -3.99
CA PHE A 269 16.35 -14.40 -4.35
C PHE A 269 15.38 -14.18 -5.51
N GLY A 270 15.17 -12.94 -5.92
CA GLY A 270 14.20 -12.56 -6.94
C GLY A 270 12.77 -12.40 -6.38
N ALA A 271 11.94 -11.62 -7.09
CA ALA A 271 10.58 -11.28 -6.66
C ALA A 271 9.68 -12.51 -6.55
N VAL A 272 9.77 -13.46 -7.48
CA VAL A 272 8.94 -14.69 -7.48
C VAL A 272 9.16 -15.51 -6.22
N ALA A 273 10.43 -15.74 -5.83
CA ALA A 273 10.76 -16.53 -4.65
C ALA A 273 10.28 -15.84 -3.37
N VAL A 274 10.47 -14.51 -3.26
CA VAL A 274 10.04 -13.73 -2.10
C VAL A 274 8.52 -13.69 -2.00
N VAL A 275 7.79 -13.51 -3.09
CA VAL A 275 6.32 -13.55 -3.10
C VAL A 275 5.82 -14.94 -2.70
N ARG A 276 6.40 -16.02 -3.23
CA ARG A 276 6.02 -17.39 -2.82
C ARG A 276 6.27 -17.63 -1.34
N ALA A 277 7.45 -17.26 -0.84
CA ALA A 277 7.77 -17.43 0.59
C ALA A 277 6.83 -16.60 1.46
N GLY A 278 6.56 -15.33 1.11
CA GLY A 278 5.61 -14.47 1.81
C GLY A 278 4.19 -15.04 1.80
N THR A 279 3.72 -15.52 0.65
CA THR A 279 2.41 -16.18 0.52
C THR A 279 2.27 -17.40 1.42
N LEU A 280 3.26 -18.31 1.39
CA LEU A 280 3.26 -19.51 2.24
C LEU A 280 3.31 -19.16 3.73
N LEU A 281 4.12 -18.16 4.08
CA LEU A 281 4.24 -17.71 5.46
C LEU A 281 2.94 -17.06 5.97
N ALA A 282 2.28 -16.24 5.16
CA ALA A 282 0.99 -15.65 5.50
C ALA A 282 -0.10 -16.71 5.64
N ALA A 283 -0.16 -17.66 4.70
CA ALA A 283 -1.12 -18.76 4.75
C ALA A 283 -0.89 -19.66 5.98
N LEU A 284 0.37 -19.99 6.29
CA LEU A 284 0.73 -20.68 7.52
C LEU A 284 0.27 -19.91 8.77
N GLY A 285 0.48 -18.59 8.76
CA GLY A 285 0.03 -17.72 9.85
C GLY A 285 -1.47 -17.78 10.08
N PHE A 286 -2.29 -17.65 9.00
CA PHE A 286 -3.74 -17.80 9.11
C PHE A 286 -4.15 -19.22 9.55
N GLY A 287 -3.47 -20.26 9.08
CA GLY A 287 -3.69 -21.64 9.52
C GLY A 287 -3.40 -21.82 11.02
N VAL A 288 -2.31 -21.24 11.51
CA VAL A 288 -1.98 -21.23 12.95
C VAL A 288 -3.05 -20.48 13.74
N VAL A 289 -3.54 -19.32 13.26
CA VAL A 289 -4.63 -18.57 13.91
C VAL A 289 -5.88 -19.42 13.98
N ALA A 290 -6.30 -20.06 12.89
CA ALA A 290 -7.50 -20.89 12.83
C ALA A 290 -7.43 -22.09 13.81
N ALA A 291 -6.26 -22.72 13.92
CA ALA A 291 -6.02 -23.87 14.76
C ALA A 291 -5.55 -23.51 16.19
N ALA A 292 -5.37 -22.24 16.52
CA ALA A 292 -4.74 -21.80 17.77
C ALA A 292 -5.47 -22.35 19.01
N PRO A 293 -4.75 -23.05 19.92
CA PRO A 293 -5.35 -23.52 21.17
C PRO A 293 -5.51 -22.42 22.23
N GLY A 294 -4.87 -21.26 22.03
CA GLY A 294 -4.93 -20.12 22.94
C GLY A 294 -4.29 -18.86 22.36
N ALA A 295 -4.36 -17.77 23.10
CA ALA A 295 -4.00 -16.42 22.66
C ALA A 295 -2.56 -16.28 22.16
N TRP A 296 -1.59 -16.90 22.81
CA TRP A 296 -0.18 -16.83 22.41
C TRP A 296 0.10 -17.50 21.07
N ALA A 297 -0.56 -18.64 20.80
CA ALA A 297 -0.47 -19.30 19.50
C ALA A 297 -1.14 -18.44 18.41
N GLY A 298 -2.31 -17.84 18.69
CA GLY A 298 -2.98 -16.92 17.81
C GLY A 298 -2.10 -15.69 17.50
N MET A 299 -1.44 -15.12 18.50
CA MET A 299 -0.50 -14.02 18.33
C MET A 299 0.70 -14.40 17.47
N GLY A 300 1.27 -15.59 17.67
CA GLY A 300 2.32 -16.15 16.82
C GLY A 300 1.84 -16.29 15.36
N GLY A 301 0.60 -16.71 15.16
CA GLY A 301 -0.04 -16.75 13.83
C GLY A 301 -0.13 -15.37 13.18
N PHE A 302 -0.60 -14.36 13.88
CA PHE A 302 -0.65 -12.97 13.34
C PHE A 302 0.74 -12.39 13.06
N THR A 303 1.75 -12.76 13.85
CA THR A 303 3.17 -12.45 13.57
C THR A 303 3.59 -12.99 12.20
N LEU A 304 3.30 -14.26 11.93
CA LEU A 304 3.61 -14.90 10.64
C LEU A 304 2.84 -14.26 9.49
N VAL A 305 1.56 -13.90 9.70
CA VAL A 305 0.75 -13.18 8.71
C VAL A 305 1.42 -11.85 8.34
N GLY A 306 1.87 -11.07 9.33
CA GLY A 306 2.55 -9.79 9.10
C GLY A 306 3.83 -9.94 8.28
N LEU A 307 4.68 -10.90 8.64
CA LEU A 307 5.92 -11.21 7.90
C LEU A 307 5.63 -11.71 6.48
N GLY A 308 4.50 -12.39 6.27
CA GLY A 308 4.13 -12.94 4.97
C GLY A 308 3.48 -11.91 4.04
N LEU A 309 2.45 -11.18 4.51
CA LEU A 309 1.72 -10.22 3.70
C LEU A 309 2.56 -8.98 3.33
N CYS A 310 3.57 -8.63 4.13
CA CYS A 310 4.35 -7.41 3.98
C CYS A 310 4.95 -7.21 2.58
N VAL A 311 5.28 -8.30 1.87
CA VAL A 311 5.94 -8.26 0.56
C VAL A 311 4.96 -8.22 -0.61
N LEU A 312 3.72 -8.67 -0.44
CA LEU A 312 2.78 -8.84 -1.55
C LEU A 312 2.43 -7.50 -2.22
N VAL A 313 1.97 -6.53 -1.47
CA VAL A 313 1.53 -5.23 -1.98
C VAL A 313 2.66 -4.48 -2.71
N PRO A 314 3.84 -4.24 -2.12
CA PRO A 314 4.92 -3.53 -2.80
C PRO A 314 5.41 -4.25 -4.06
N GLN A 315 5.49 -5.59 -4.03
CA GLN A 315 5.91 -6.36 -5.19
C GLN A 315 4.86 -6.36 -6.30
N THR A 316 3.57 -6.29 -5.94
CA THR A 316 2.47 -6.22 -6.92
C THR A 316 2.52 -4.91 -7.70
N PHE A 317 2.75 -3.76 -7.04
CA PHE A 317 3.00 -2.49 -7.72
C PHE A 317 4.25 -2.54 -8.61
N ALA A 318 5.35 -3.07 -8.10
CA ALA A 318 6.58 -3.22 -8.87
C ALA A 318 6.40 -4.12 -10.10
N ALA A 319 5.60 -5.18 -10.00
CA ALA A 319 5.29 -6.08 -11.10
C ALA A 319 4.40 -5.40 -12.16
N ALA A 320 3.38 -4.64 -11.74
CA ALA A 320 2.51 -3.90 -12.65
C ALA A 320 3.30 -2.90 -13.50
N GLY A 321 4.22 -2.17 -12.88
CA GLY A 321 5.08 -1.22 -13.59
C GLY A 321 6.03 -1.88 -14.59
N ARG A 322 6.47 -3.12 -14.32
CA ARG A 322 7.31 -3.88 -15.29
C ARG A 322 6.50 -4.47 -16.43
N LEU A 323 5.24 -4.84 -16.14
CA LEU A 323 4.36 -5.50 -17.13
C LEU A 323 3.99 -4.55 -18.28
N PHE A 324 3.89 -3.26 -18.00
CA PHE A 324 3.50 -2.22 -18.95
C PHE A 324 4.48 -1.05 -18.89
N PRO A 325 5.70 -1.16 -19.48
CA PRO A 325 6.70 -0.11 -19.40
C PRO A 325 6.19 1.24 -19.96
N GLY A 326 5.44 1.22 -21.07
CA GLY A 326 4.87 2.39 -21.70
C GLY A 326 3.56 2.91 -21.09
N ALA A 327 2.88 2.14 -20.21
CA ALA A 327 1.60 2.50 -19.58
C ALA A 327 1.62 2.21 -18.05
N SER A 328 2.80 2.31 -17.45
CA SER A 328 3.04 1.99 -16.05
C SER A 328 2.15 2.77 -15.08
N ASP A 329 1.97 4.07 -15.31
CA ASP A 329 1.17 4.94 -14.46
C ASP A 329 -0.30 4.49 -14.45
N ALA A 330 -0.86 4.18 -15.63
CA ALA A 330 -2.23 3.68 -15.75
C ALA A 330 -2.39 2.30 -15.09
N ALA A 331 -1.41 1.40 -15.25
CA ALA A 331 -1.44 0.08 -14.62
C ALA A 331 -1.39 0.19 -13.10
N VAL A 332 -0.53 1.05 -12.55
CA VAL A 332 -0.41 1.30 -11.11
C VAL A 332 -1.69 1.94 -10.55
N ALA A 333 -2.28 2.91 -11.24
CA ALA A 333 -3.53 3.54 -10.79
C ALA A 333 -4.69 2.55 -10.76
N ARG A 334 -4.84 1.71 -11.79
CA ARG A 334 -5.87 0.67 -11.83
C ARG A 334 -5.66 -0.37 -10.75
N LEU A 335 -4.42 -0.80 -10.55
CA LEU A 335 -4.07 -1.74 -9.50
C LEU A 335 -4.41 -1.17 -8.11
N ASN A 336 -4.20 0.14 -7.91
CA ASN A 336 -4.47 0.80 -6.64
C ASN A 336 -5.96 0.77 -6.24
N ILE A 337 -6.88 0.62 -7.19
CA ILE A 337 -8.31 0.46 -6.87
C ILE A 337 -8.56 -0.84 -6.11
N PHE A 338 -7.82 -1.91 -6.45
CA PHE A 338 -8.02 -3.25 -5.90
C PHE A 338 -7.55 -3.40 -4.46
N ASN A 339 -6.70 -2.49 -3.94
CA ASN A 339 -6.41 -2.44 -2.52
C ASN A 339 -7.66 -2.04 -1.72
N TYR A 340 -8.39 -1.02 -2.19
CA TYR A 340 -9.63 -0.57 -1.55
C TYR A 340 -10.75 -1.60 -1.68
N VAL A 341 -10.85 -2.29 -2.83
CA VAL A 341 -11.79 -3.41 -3.02
C VAL A 341 -11.51 -4.52 -2.01
N GLY A 342 -10.25 -4.93 -1.85
CA GLY A 342 -9.86 -5.96 -0.89
C GLY A 342 -10.15 -5.55 0.56
N PHE A 343 -9.84 -4.31 0.91
CA PHE A 343 -10.08 -3.77 2.26
C PHE A 343 -11.58 -3.72 2.59
N LEU A 344 -12.42 -3.27 1.64
CA LEU A 344 -13.87 -3.20 1.80
C LEU A 344 -14.54 -4.57 1.92
N ILE A 345 -14.05 -5.56 1.20
CA ILE A 345 -14.62 -6.91 1.19
C ILE A 345 -14.16 -7.70 2.42
N GLY A 346 -12.90 -7.57 2.85
CA GLY A 346 -12.27 -8.48 3.80
C GLY A 346 -12.95 -8.51 5.16
N SER A 347 -13.23 -7.35 5.74
CA SER A 347 -13.83 -7.29 7.07
C SER A 347 -15.28 -7.80 7.10
N PRO A 348 -16.20 -7.37 6.21
CA PRO A 348 -17.55 -7.93 6.16
C PRO A 348 -17.59 -9.42 5.83
N LEU A 349 -16.69 -9.89 4.95
CA LEU A 349 -16.60 -11.30 4.58
C LEU A 349 -16.29 -12.19 5.80
N VAL A 350 -15.26 -11.83 6.57
CA VAL A 350 -14.87 -12.59 7.77
C VAL A 350 -15.96 -12.49 8.85
N GLY A 351 -16.59 -11.32 9.01
CA GLY A 351 -17.70 -11.15 9.95
C GLY A 351 -18.88 -12.05 9.63
N ALA A 352 -19.38 -11.98 8.39
CA ALA A 352 -20.52 -12.79 7.96
C ALA A 352 -20.26 -14.30 8.05
N LEU A 353 -19.05 -14.74 7.69
CA LEU A 353 -18.66 -16.14 7.83
C LEU A 353 -18.45 -16.57 9.28
N GLY A 354 -17.95 -15.68 10.13
CA GLY A 354 -17.78 -15.88 11.56
C GLY A 354 -19.13 -16.13 12.25
N ASP A 355 -20.12 -15.30 11.93
CA ASP A 355 -21.47 -15.40 12.48
C ASP A 355 -22.24 -16.59 11.91
N ALA A 356 -22.09 -16.89 10.61
CA ALA A 356 -22.81 -17.98 9.96
C ALA A 356 -22.24 -19.37 10.25
N TRP A 357 -20.94 -19.47 10.52
CA TRP A 357 -20.25 -20.74 10.70
C TRP A 357 -19.38 -20.77 11.97
N SER A 358 -18.21 -20.13 11.92
CA SER A 358 -17.34 -19.94 13.08
C SER A 358 -16.23 -18.96 12.74
N TYR A 359 -15.76 -18.18 13.71
CA TYR A 359 -14.62 -17.28 13.51
C TYR A 359 -13.32 -18.03 13.22
N ARG A 360 -13.14 -19.26 13.74
CA ARG A 360 -12.01 -20.14 13.38
C ARG A 360 -12.05 -20.53 11.90
N GLY A 361 -13.22 -20.95 11.43
CA GLY A 361 -13.46 -21.28 10.03
C GLY A 361 -13.31 -20.08 9.12
N ALA A 362 -13.78 -18.90 9.54
CA ALA A 362 -13.65 -17.65 8.79
C ALA A 362 -12.18 -17.28 8.52
N MET A 363 -11.22 -17.63 9.38
CA MET A 363 -9.78 -17.39 9.15
C MET A 363 -9.18 -18.27 8.04
N ILE A 364 -9.86 -19.38 7.67
CA ILE A 364 -9.43 -20.22 6.54
C ILE A 364 -9.64 -19.51 5.20
N VAL A 365 -10.62 -18.60 5.12
CA VAL A 365 -10.91 -17.90 3.85
C VAL A 365 -9.75 -17.01 3.41
N PRO A 366 -9.24 -16.07 4.20
CA PRO A 366 -8.05 -15.29 3.81
C PRO A 366 -6.82 -16.20 3.60
N MET A 367 -6.67 -17.32 4.32
CA MET A 367 -5.63 -18.30 4.09
C MET A 367 -5.69 -18.84 2.66
N VAL A 368 -6.86 -19.32 2.23
CA VAL A 368 -7.06 -19.90 0.89
C VAL A 368 -6.85 -18.82 -0.18
N LEU A 369 -7.44 -17.63 -0.01
CA LEU A 369 -7.30 -16.54 -0.97
C LEU A 369 -5.83 -16.11 -1.14
N VAL A 370 -5.08 -16.03 -0.04
CA VAL A 370 -3.64 -15.74 -0.11
C VAL A 370 -2.90 -16.88 -0.81
N LEU A 371 -3.22 -18.16 -0.55
CA LEU A 371 -2.61 -19.30 -1.25
C LEU A 371 -2.84 -19.26 -2.76
N VAL A 372 -3.99 -18.76 -3.23
CA VAL A 372 -4.24 -18.58 -4.67
C VAL A 372 -3.19 -17.67 -5.33
N THR A 373 -2.53 -16.78 -4.58
CA THR A 373 -1.41 -15.98 -5.09
C THR A 373 -0.27 -16.85 -5.65
N LEU A 374 -0.07 -18.07 -5.19
CA LEU A 374 0.95 -18.99 -5.73
C LEU A 374 0.72 -19.31 -7.20
N VAL A 375 -0.55 -19.40 -7.63
CA VAL A 375 -0.93 -19.61 -9.03
C VAL A 375 -0.41 -18.45 -9.90
N TYR A 376 -0.49 -17.24 -9.36
CA TYR A 376 -0.08 -16.01 -10.05
C TYR A 376 1.37 -15.59 -9.79
N ALA A 377 2.14 -16.36 -9.01
CA ALA A 377 3.50 -15.99 -8.60
C ALA A 377 4.44 -15.75 -9.81
N ARG A 378 4.21 -16.41 -10.95
CA ARG A 378 4.99 -16.18 -12.18
C ARG A 378 4.80 -14.78 -12.78
N SER A 379 3.70 -14.09 -12.47
CA SER A 379 3.47 -12.70 -12.91
C SER A 379 4.46 -11.70 -12.29
N PHE A 380 5.19 -12.12 -11.26
CA PHE A 380 6.24 -11.33 -10.61
C PHE A 380 7.64 -11.55 -11.23
N ALA A 381 7.77 -12.47 -12.18
CA ALA A 381 9.04 -12.69 -12.86
C ALA A 381 9.47 -11.46 -13.67
N PRO A 382 10.80 -11.19 -13.79
CA PRO A 382 11.29 -10.27 -14.79
C PRO A 382 10.83 -10.77 -16.16
N GLN A 383 10.26 -9.90 -16.98
CA GLN A 383 9.99 -10.28 -18.37
C GLN A 383 11.34 -10.35 -19.10
N PRO A 384 11.62 -11.42 -19.86
CA PRO A 384 12.70 -11.39 -20.81
C PRO A 384 12.40 -10.26 -21.79
N ASP A 385 13.42 -9.45 -22.11
CA ASP A 385 13.33 -8.35 -23.05
C ASP A 385 12.61 -8.81 -24.32
N ARG A 386 11.32 -8.50 -24.46
CA ARG A 386 10.52 -8.82 -25.66
C ARG A 386 10.80 -7.85 -26.80
N TYR A 387 11.68 -6.89 -26.58
CA TYR A 387 12.19 -6.02 -27.62
C TYR A 387 13.57 -6.54 -28.03
N GLY A 388 13.59 -7.35 -29.10
CA GLY A 388 14.75 -7.51 -29.95
C GLY A 388 15.09 -6.20 -30.64
N GLY A 389 15.44 -5.17 -29.87
CA GLY A 389 16.24 -4.06 -30.31
C GLY A 389 17.64 -4.60 -30.48
N GLY A 390 18.02 -4.91 -31.71
CA GLY A 390 19.35 -5.38 -32.05
C GLY A 390 20.41 -4.39 -31.62
N HIS A 391 20.92 -4.55 -30.43
CA HIS A 391 22.26 -4.12 -30.11
C HIS A 391 23.15 -5.17 -30.77
N GLU A 392 23.55 -4.90 -32.03
CA GLU A 392 24.73 -5.51 -32.65
C GLU A 392 25.80 -5.44 -31.58
N ARG A 393 26.22 -6.60 -31.10
CA ARG A 393 27.51 -6.69 -30.40
C ARG A 393 28.54 -6.03 -31.30
N PRO A 394 29.38 -5.11 -30.78
CA PRO A 394 30.49 -4.60 -31.58
C PRO A 394 31.24 -5.82 -32.15
N ARG A 395 31.22 -5.98 -33.47
CA ARG A 395 32.11 -6.93 -34.13
C ARG A 395 33.49 -6.55 -33.66
N THR A 396 34.13 -7.42 -32.88
CA THR A 396 35.56 -7.34 -32.66
C THR A 396 36.20 -7.25 -34.03
N ALA A 397 36.81 -6.11 -34.31
CA ALA A 397 37.58 -5.93 -35.55
C ALA A 397 38.58 -7.06 -35.63
N ASP A 398 38.43 -7.88 -36.65
CA ASP A 398 39.44 -8.87 -37.04
C ASP A 398 40.69 -8.07 -37.41
N VAL A 399 41.65 -8.06 -36.51
CA VAL A 399 43.00 -7.53 -36.82
C VAL A 399 43.62 -8.51 -37.78
N GLY A 400 43.44 -8.18 -39.06
CA GLY A 400 44.06 -8.93 -40.15
C GLY A 400 45.56 -9.10 -39.92
N ARG A 401 45.97 -10.32 -39.77
CA ARG A 401 47.39 -10.73 -39.96
C ARG A 401 47.79 -10.37 -41.39
N GLY A 402 48.55 -9.32 -41.53
CA GLY A 402 49.29 -9.04 -42.74
C GLY A 402 50.28 -10.18 -43.00
N SER A 403 50.04 -10.91 -44.08
CA SER A 403 51.02 -11.80 -44.66
C SER A 403 52.09 -10.95 -45.31
N ASN A 404 53.29 -10.98 -44.74
CA ASN A 404 54.52 -10.66 -45.47
C ASN A 404 54.77 -11.73 -46.56
N GLY A 405 54.87 -11.26 -47.78
CA GLY A 405 55.30 -12.06 -48.93
C GLY A 405 55.95 -11.20 -50.01
N LEU A 406 57.32 -11.18 -49.99
CA LEU A 406 58.22 -10.73 -51.04
C LEU A 406 58.22 -9.26 -51.44
#